data_a6473a36211d3ecb4a5d1a0d753d281e
#
_entry.id   a6473a36211d3ecb4a5d1a0d753d281e
#
_cell.length_a   1.000
_cell.length_b   1.000
_cell.length_c   1.000
_cell.angle_alpha   90.00
_cell.angle_beta   90.00
_cell.angle_gamma   90.00
#
_symmetry.space_group_name_H-M   'P 1'
#
loop_
_entity.id
_entity.type
_entity.pdbx_description
1 polymer ?
#
loop_
_entity_poly.entity_id
_entity_poly.type
_entity_poly.pdbx_seq_one_letter_code
_entity_poly.pdbx_strand_id
1 'polypeptide(L)'
;MPPKKIVAELDRYIVGQEAAKKAVAIAVRNRWRRAQAPEEIRDEIMPNNIIMIGPTGVGKTEIARRLARLAGAPFLKVEASKFTEVGYVGRDVESMVRELVDVSINMVRSEREDDVYPTAEQRAEERLLDLLLPPLPSPPSAAPSPPGAGASPEAATARPLFVVSSKGDVQPKVPEVETEAQERRRRTREKLRQQLKEGQLEERDVEIEVQQQSFPMLEMMQPPQGMEGPDVNFGEMIQELIPKKKKRRTVHLHEARRIMIDEELKKLVDMDDVVNEALDRVENHGVIFIDEIDKITGARGERTGGGPDVSREGVQRDLLPIVEGSTVQTRYGYVRTDHILFIAAGAFHIAKPSDLIPELQGRFPIRVELSSLSEEDFVRIMTEPENALTKQYAALCQSDGATLEFTPDGVKEIARIAAKVNERMENIGARRLHTVMTTLLEDVMFELPDYPSKHIKFDAPAVRERLLKIVEDEDLRKYIL
;
A
#
# COMPACT_ATOMS: atom_id res chain seq x y z
N MET A 1 -2.66 -7.62 19.99
CA MET A 1 -3.85 -8.53 20.05
C MET A 1 -3.46 -9.91 20.59
N PRO A 2 -4.29 -10.62 21.40
CA PRO A 2 -4.06 -12.02 21.77
C PRO A 2 -4.33 -12.97 20.60
N PRO A 3 -3.65 -14.16 20.53
CA PRO A 3 -3.78 -15.08 19.38
C PRO A 3 -5.22 -15.50 19.06
N LYS A 4 -6.03 -15.75 20.07
CA LYS A 4 -7.45 -16.10 19.88
C LYS A 4 -8.23 -14.99 19.16
N LYS A 5 -7.93 -13.73 19.46
CA LYS A 5 -8.58 -12.59 18.81
C LYS A 5 -8.08 -12.42 17.36
N ILE A 6 -6.80 -12.71 17.10
CA ILE A 6 -6.25 -12.73 15.74
C ILE A 6 -6.96 -13.79 14.90
N VAL A 7 -7.15 -15.00 15.43
CA VAL A 7 -7.88 -16.08 14.73
C VAL A 7 -9.31 -15.64 14.43
N ALA A 8 -10.02 -15.07 15.41
CA ALA A 8 -11.40 -14.61 15.22
C ALA A 8 -11.51 -13.51 14.12
N GLU A 9 -10.53 -12.61 14.02
CA GLU A 9 -10.50 -11.63 12.92
C GLU A 9 -10.18 -12.29 11.56
N LEU A 10 -9.33 -13.31 11.54
CA LEU A 10 -9.08 -14.07 10.31
C LEU A 10 -10.33 -14.85 9.87
N ASP A 11 -11.14 -15.35 10.81
CA ASP A 11 -12.39 -16.07 10.53
C ASP A 11 -13.43 -15.23 9.78
N ARG A 12 -13.37 -13.90 9.90
CA ARG A 12 -14.21 -12.98 9.13
C ARG A 12 -13.96 -13.01 7.62
N TYR A 13 -12.81 -13.52 7.20
CA TYR A 13 -12.37 -13.50 5.80
C TYR A 13 -12.02 -14.89 5.25
N ILE A 14 -11.64 -15.82 6.09
CA ILE A 14 -11.08 -17.11 5.72
C ILE A 14 -11.86 -18.23 6.37
N VAL A 15 -12.45 -19.07 5.56
CA VAL A 15 -13.23 -20.23 6.00
C VAL A 15 -12.30 -21.41 6.26
N GLY A 16 -12.50 -22.12 7.36
CA GLY A 16 -11.70 -23.29 7.74
C GLY A 16 -10.23 -22.97 8.04
N GLN A 17 -9.35 -23.92 7.81
CA GLN A 17 -7.88 -23.80 7.94
C GLN A 17 -7.41 -23.40 9.36
N GLU A 18 -8.05 -23.96 10.39
CA GLU A 18 -7.84 -23.59 11.79
C GLU A 18 -6.39 -23.74 12.24
N ALA A 19 -5.71 -24.83 11.81
CA ALA A 19 -4.31 -25.08 12.15
C ALA A 19 -3.39 -23.97 11.61
N ALA A 20 -3.62 -23.53 10.37
CA ALA A 20 -2.83 -22.49 9.72
C ALA A 20 -3.08 -21.13 10.40
N LYS A 21 -4.33 -20.76 10.64
CA LYS A 21 -4.69 -19.53 11.38
C LYS A 21 -4.06 -19.48 12.76
N LYS A 22 -4.10 -20.60 13.50
CA LYS A 22 -3.49 -20.71 14.83
C LYS A 22 -1.97 -20.56 14.77
N ALA A 23 -1.28 -21.23 13.85
CA ALA A 23 0.18 -21.16 13.69
C ALA A 23 0.64 -19.73 13.40
N VAL A 24 0.02 -19.06 12.43
CA VAL A 24 0.39 -17.68 12.07
C VAL A 24 0.05 -16.69 13.17
N ALA A 25 -1.05 -16.87 13.90
CA ALA A 25 -1.43 -16.02 15.04
C ALA A 25 -0.42 -16.14 16.20
N ILE A 26 0.10 -17.36 16.44
CA ILE A 26 1.15 -17.59 17.43
C ILE A 26 2.46 -16.92 16.98
N ALA A 27 2.87 -17.08 15.72
CA ALA A 27 4.10 -16.51 15.19
C ALA A 27 4.14 -14.98 15.33
N VAL A 28 3.05 -14.29 14.95
CA VAL A 28 2.95 -12.84 15.12
C VAL A 28 2.92 -12.44 16.60
N ARG A 29 2.19 -13.18 17.45
CA ARG A 29 2.18 -12.86 18.86
C ARG A 29 3.52 -13.08 19.54
N ASN A 30 4.32 -14.05 19.08
CA ASN A 30 5.66 -14.29 19.61
C ASN A 30 6.62 -13.11 19.32
N ARG A 31 6.45 -12.38 18.22
CA ARG A 31 7.19 -11.14 17.97
C ARG A 31 6.91 -10.08 19.02
N TRP A 32 5.62 -9.86 19.32
CA TRP A 32 5.25 -8.95 20.40
C TRP A 32 5.81 -9.40 21.76
N ARG A 33 5.78 -10.73 22.05
CA ARG A 33 6.37 -11.27 23.26
C ARG A 33 7.86 -11.05 23.32
N ARG A 34 8.55 -11.23 22.18
CA ARG A 34 9.99 -10.94 22.05
C ARG A 34 10.30 -9.46 22.39
N ALA A 35 9.52 -8.51 21.86
CA ALA A 35 9.68 -7.09 22.15
C ALA A 35 9.50 -6.76 23.64
N GLN A 36 8.80 -7.60 24.41
CA GLN A 36 8.63 -7.46 25.86
C GLN A 36 9.63 -8.30 26.67
N ALA A 37 10.45 -9.11 26.01
CA ALA A 37 11.44 -9.94 26.67
C ALA A 37 12.61 -9.08 27.20
N PRO A 38 13.32 -9.53 28.26
CA PRO A 38 14.54 -8.89 28.72
C PRO A 38 15.56 -8.74 27.59
N GLU A 39 16.30 -7.63 27.60
CA GLU A 39 17.25 -7.27 26.54
C GLU A 39 18.30 -8.36 26.29
N GLU A 40 18.75 -9.00 27.39
CA GLU A 40 19.78 -10.06 27.39
C GLU A 40 19.42 -11.28 26.54
N ILE A 41 18.11 -11.59 26.40
CA ILE A 41 17.63 -12.77 25.64
C ILE A 41 16.83 -12.39 24.41
N ARG A 42 16.52 -11.11 24.20
CA ARG A 42 15.67 -10.64 23.10
C ARG A 42 16.24 -11.00 21.73
N ASP A 43 17.54 -10.85 21.58
CA ASP A 43 18.23 -11.07 20.31
C ASP A 43 18.42 -12.56 20.00
N GLU A 44 18.38 -13.42 21.03
CA GLU A 44 18.43 -14.87 20.88
C GLU A 44 17.08 -15.48 20.44
N ILE A 45 15.98 -14.72 20.55
CA ILE A 45 14.65 -15.22 20.20
C ILE A 45 14.44 -15.06 18.68
N MET A 46 14.64 -16.15 17.97
CA MET A 46 14.43 -16.22 16.51
C MET A 46 12.95 -16.27 16.13
N PRO A 47 12.56 -15.75 14.97
CA PRO A 47 11.20 -15.87 14.46
C PRO A 47 10.86 -17.32 14.14
N ASN A 48 9.60 -17.68 14.38
CA ASN A 48 9.08 -19.00 14.03
C ASN A 48 8.58 -18.99 12.57
N ASN A 49 9.49 -19.21 11.62
CA ASN A 49 9.14 -19.29 10.22
C ASN A 49 8.23 -20.49 9.94
N ILE A 50 7.34 -20.36 8.95
CA ILE A 50 6.25 -21.30 8.70
C ILE A 50 6.32 -21.82 7.27
N ILE A 51 6.16 -23.11 7.06
CA ILE A 51 5.83 -23.70 5.74
C ILE A 51 4.35 -24.07 5.74
N MET A 52 3.61 -23.49 4.80
CA MET A 52 2.21 -23.82 4.49
C MET A 52 2.16 -24.78 3.31
N ILE A 53 1.63 -25.98 3.55
CA ILE A 53 1.53 -27.06 2.59
C ILE A 53 0.07 -27.23 2.20
N GLY A 54 -0.26 -27.33 0.93
CA GLY A 54 -1.62 -27.61 0.50
C GLY A 54 -1.94 -27.14 -0.91
N PRO A 55 -3.08 -27.55 -1.46
CA PRO A 55 -3.46 -27.26 -2.83
C PRO A 55 -3.51 -25.77 -3.14
N THR A 56 -3.52 -25.43 -4.43
CA THR A 56 -3.71 -24.05 -4.87
C THR A 56 -5.12 -23.55 -4.49
N GLY A 57 -5.25 -22.29 -4.14
CA GLY A 57 -6.55 -21.66 -3.90
C GLY A 57 -7.24 -21.97 -2.57
N VAL A 58 -6.53 -22.58 -1.59
CA VAL A 58 -7.08 -22.89 -0.26
C VAL A 58 -6.89 -21.77 0.76
N GLY A 59 -6.34 -20.62 0.35
CA GLY A 59 -6.23 -19.43 1.21
C GLY A 59 -4.85 -19.16 1.80
N LYS A 60 -3.79 -19.90 1.42
CA LYS A 60 -2.41 -19.71 1.97
C LYS A 60 -1.96 -18.25 1.96
N THR A 61 -1.99 -17.62 0.80
CA THR A 61 -1.58 -16.22 0.63
C THR A 61 -2.49 -15.25 1.38
N GLU A 62 -3.79 -15.52 1.39
CA GLU A 62 -4.78 -14.64 2.04
C GLU A 62 -4.62 -14.64 3.57
N ILE A 63 -4.34 -15.80 4.16
CA ILE A 63 -4.01 -15.90 5.60
C ILE A 63 -2.84 -14.99 5.95
N ALA A 64 -1.72 -15.09 5.21
CA ALA A 64 -0.53 -14.30 5.48
C ALA A 64 -0.76 -12.80 5.26
N ARG A 65 -1.45 -12.42 4.18
CA ARG A 65 -1.76 -11.02 3.86
C ARG A 65 -2.66 -10.37 4.92
N ARG A 66 -3.73 -11.06 5.32
CA ARG A 66 -4.66 -10.55 6.35
C ARG A 66 -3.99 -10.43 7.70
N LEU A 67 -3.17 -11.43 8.05
CA LEU A 67 -2.37 -11.38 9.26
C LEU A 67 -1.47 -10.16 9.32
N ALA A 68 -0.69 -9.91 8.27
CA ALA A 68 0.20 -8.76 8.20
C ALA A 68 -0.56 -7.44 8.33
N ARG A 69 -1.71 -7.31 7.65
CA ARG A 69 -2.58 -6.14 7.77
C ARG A 69 -3.09 -5.94 9.20
N LEU A 70 -3.54 -7.02 9.88
CA LEU A 70 -4.00 -6.95 11.27
C LEU A 70 -2.89 -6.58 12.24
N ALA A 71 -1.65 -6.93 11.91
CA ALA A 71 -0.48 -6.61 12.70
C ALA A 71 0.11 -5.22 12.40
N GLY A 72 -0.37 -4.50 11.38
CA GLY A 72 0.25 -3.28 10.89
C GLY A 72 1.69 -3.51 10.39
N ALA A 73 1.95 -4.70 9.85
CA ALA A 73 3.28 -5.13 9.45
C ALA A 73 3.50 -4.95 7.93
N PRO A 74 4.69 -4.50 7.51
CA PRO A 74 5.04 -4.52 6.10
C PRO A 74 4.97 -5.94 5.55
N PHE A 75 4.31 -6.12 4.40
CA PHE A 75 4.06 -7.41 3.78
C PHE A 75 4.48 -7.42 2.32
N LEU A 76 5.33 -8.37 1.97
CA LEU A 76 5.72 -8.63 0.59
C LEU A 76 5.40 -10.07 0.22
N LYS A 77 4.79 -10.26 -0.97
CA LYS A 77 4.63 -11.57 -1.60
C LYS A 77 5.61 -11.69 -2.75
N VAL A 78 6.39 -12.78 -2.74
CA VAL A 78 7.31 -13.15 -3.81
C VAL A 78 7.04 -14.58 -4.26
N GLU A 79 7.40 -14.93 -5.47
CA GLU A 79 7.34 -16.29 -5.99
C GLU A 79 8.77 -16.84 -6.08
N ALA A 80 9.02 -17.98 -5.46
CA ALA A 80 10.36 -18.60 -5.41
C ALA A 80 10.92 -18.89 -6.81
N SER A 81 10.04 -19.23 -7.75
CA SER A 81 10.38 -19.52 -9.16
C SER A 81 10.92 -18.32 -9.95
N LYS A 82 10.75 -17.09 -9.44
CA LYS A 82 11.27 -15.86 -10.09
C LYS A 82 12.71 -15.54 -9.72
N PHE A 83 13.25 -16.20 -8.71
CA PHE A 83 14.64 -15.99 -8.30
C PHE A 83 15.58 -16.87 -9.14
N THR A 84 16.77 -16.32 -9.36
CA THR A 84 17.86 -17.00 -10.04
C THR A 84 19.08 -17.04 -9.15
N GLU A 85 19.93 -18.03 -9.33
CA GLU A 85 21.20 -18.14 -8.63
C GLU A 85 22.09 -16.93 -8.93
N VAL A 86 22.83 -16.47 -7.93
CA VAL A 86 23.74 -15.31 -8.06
C VAL A 86 24.70 -15.52 -9.22
N GLY A 87 24.79 -14.55 -10.12
CA GLY A 87 25.62 -14.59 -11.33
C GLY A 87 24.89 -14.94 -12.62
N TYR A 88 23.61 -15.34 -12.56
CA TYR A 88 22.75 -15.51 -13.74
C TYR A 88 21.85 -14.29 -13.95
N VAL A 89 21.39 -14.10 -15.19
CA VAL A 89 20.43 -13.05 -15.52
C VAL A 89 19.08 -13.38 -14.89
N GLY A 90 18.67 -12.58 -13.92
CA GLY A 90 17.41 -12.77 -13.21
C GLY A 90 17.35 -11.92 -11.95
N ARG A 91 16.41 -12.23 -11.08
CA ARG A 91 16.17 -11.51 -9.86
C ARG A 91 16.93 -12.14 -8.69
N ASP A 92 17.77 -11.37 -8.00
CA ASP A 92 18.46 -11.82 -6.80
C ASP A 92 17.50 -11.94 -5.59
N VAL A 93 17.85 -12.79 -4.64
CA VAL A 93 17.02 -13.02 -3.45
C VAL A 93 16.99 -11.82 -2.51
N GLU A 94 18.03 -10.99 -2.48
CA GLU A 94 18.08 -9.78 -1.65
C GLU A 94 17.05 -8.73 -2.10
N SER A 95 16.65 -8.76 -3.38
CA SER A 95 15.64 -7.85 -3.92
C SER A 95 14.32 -7.89 -3.15
N MET A 96 13.95 -9.05 -2.54
CA MET A 96 12.74 -9.13 -1.73
C MET A 96 12.84 -8.29 -0.45
N VAL A 97 14.04 -8.15 0.13
CA VAL A 97 14.24 -7.30 1.31
C VAL A 97 14.17 -5.82 0.89
N ARG A 98 14.82 -5.46 -0.23
CA ARG A 98 14.77 -4.11 -0.79
C ARG A 98 13.35 -3.68 -1.09
N GLU A 99 12.54 -4.54 -1.72
CA GLU A 99 11.14 -4.26 -1.99
C GLU A 99 10.28 -4.18 -0.72
N LEU A 100 10.56 -5.01 0.29
CA LEU A 100 9.86 -4.92 1.57
C LEU A 100 10.10 -3.56 2.26
N VAL A 101 11.32 -3.01 2.14
CA VAL A 101 11.64 -1.65 2.61
C VAL A 101 10.81 -0.60 1.87
N ASP A 102 10.73 -0.70 0.53
CA ASP A 102 9.91 0.24 -0.26
C ASP A 102 8.43 0.18 0.14
N VAL A 103 7.90 -1.02 0.38
CA VAL A 103 6.53 -1.21 0.88
C VAL A 103 6.37 -0.57 2.26
N SER A 104 7.33 -0.76 3.16
CA SER A 104 7.30 -0.19 4.50
C SER A 104 7.34 1.34 4.48
N ILE A 105 8.21 1.94 3.68
CA ILE A 105 8.30 3.39 3.53
C ILE A 105 6.98 3.97 3.04
N ASN A 106 6.38 3.37 2.02
CA ASN A 106 5.09 3.83 1.50
C ASN A 106 3.98 3.70 2.56
N MET A 107 4.00 2.63 3.37
CA MET A 107 3.04 2.41 4.45
C MET A 107 3.18 3.46 5.56
N VAL A 108 4.40 3.65 6.08
CA VAL A 108 4.68 4.64 7.14
C VAL A 108 4.40 6.05 6.65
N ARG A 109 4.79 6.36 5.42
CA ARG A 109 4.51 7.65 4.79
C ARG A 109 3.02 7.92 4.71
N SER A 110 2.22 6.96 4.24
CA SER A 110 0.75 7.11 4.17
C SER A 110 0.15 7.34 5.56
N GLU A 111 0.59 6.59 6.57
CA GLU A 111 0.13 6.78 7.96
C GLU A 111 0.49 8.18 8.48
N ARG A 112 1.70 8.68 8.21
CA ARG A 112 2.13 10.03 8.62
C ARG A 112 1.38 11.13 7.85
N GLU A 113 1.14 10.92 6.55
CA GLU A 113 0.33 11.84 5.74
C GLU A 113 -1.10 11.93 6.28
N ASP A 114 -1.73 10.80 6.65
CA ASP A 114 -3.07 10.77 7.25
C ASP A 114 -3.12 11.51 8.60
N ASP A 115 -2.10 11.33 9.45
CA ASP A 115 -2.01 12.00 10.76
C ASP A 115 -1.91 13.54 10.64
N VAL A 116 -1.16 14.02 9.65
CA VAL A 116 -0.95 15.47 9.45
C VAL A 116 -1.92 16.11 8.46
N TYR A 117 -2.77 15.31 7.79
CA TYR A 117 -3.71 15.78 6.77
C TYR A 117 -4.60 16.94 7.22
N PRO A 118 -5.23 16.92 8.42
CA PRO A 118 -6.05 18.03 8.89
C PRO A 118 -5.27 19.35 9.01
N THR A 119 -4.00 19.25 9.42
CA THR A 119 -3.11 20.41 9.55
C THR A 119 -2.68 20.94 8.17
N ALA A 120 -2.39 20.03 7.23
CA ALA A 120 -2.04 20.35 5.86
C ALA A 120 -3.22 21.03 5.14
N GLU A 121 -4.43 20.50 5.31
CA GLU A 121 -5.65 21.07 4.76
C GLU A 121 -5.90 22.51 5.28
N GLN A 122 -5.78 22.71 6.59
CA GLN A 122 -5.92 24.03 7.19
C GLN A 122 -4.90 25.04 6.63
N ARG A 123 -3.62 24.64 6.51
CA ARG A 123 -2.57 25.50 5.94
C ARG A 123 -2.80 25.79 4.45
N ALA A 124 -3.25 24.80 3.71
CA ALA A 124 -3.60 24.96 2.29
C ALA A 124 -4.78 25.93 2.11
N GLU A 125 -5.83 25.82 2.95
CA GLU A 125 -6.94 26.79 2.97
C GLU A 125 -6.46 28.22 3.25
N GLU A 126 -5.57 28.41 4.22
CA GLU A 126 -5.00 29.72 4.52
C GLU A 126 -4.19 30.30 3.35
N ARG A 127 -3.38 29.46 2.69
CA ARG A 127 -2.63 29.87 1.48
C ARG A 127 -3.57 30.23 0.32
N LEU A 128 -4.64 29.46 0.11
CA LEU A 128 -5.66 29.78 -0.91
C LEU A 128 -6.35 31.11 -0.60
N LEU A 129 -6.69 31.38 0.66
CA LEU A 129 -7.25 32.65 1.07
C LEU A 129 -6.28 33.82 0.84
N ASP A 130 -4.97 33.60 1.03
CA ASP A 130 -3.96 34.62 0.76
C ASP A 130 -3.77 34.88 -0.74
N LEU A 131 -3.99 33.89 -1.60
CA LEU A 131 -4.03 34.07 -3.05
C LEU A 131 -5.29 34.82 -3.51
N LEU A 132 -6.44 34.50 -2.92
CA LEU A 132 -7.70 35.18 -3.24
C LEU A 132 -7.77 36.60 -2.70
N LEU A 133 -7.08 36.87 -1.58
CA LEU A 133 -7.01 38.17 -0.91
C LEU A 133 -5.55 38.49 -0.48
N PRO A 134 -4.70 38.97 -1.39
CA PRO A 134 -3.28 39.22 -1.09
C PRO A 134 -3.06 40.11 0.13
N PRO A 135 -2.02 39.85 0.94
CA PRO A 135 -1.73 40.69 2.10
C PRO A 135 -1.51 42.15 1.70
N LEU A 136 -2.03 43.08 2.53
CA LEU A 136 -1.73 44.49 2.34
C LEU A 136 -0.22 44.68 2.44
N PRO A 137 0.39 45.48 1.54
CA PRO A 137 1.81 45.76 1.66
C PRO A 137 2.08 46.38 3.04
N SER A 138 2.94 45.71 3.81
CA SER A 138 3.42 46.26 5.07
C SER A 138 4.06 47.63 4.80
N PRO A 139 3.80 48.66 5.58
CA PRO A 139 4.53 49.93 5.43
C PRO A 139 6.02 49.61 5.52
N PRO A 140 6.86 50.21 4.66
CA PRO A 140 8.28 49.96 4.66
C PRO A 140 8.83 50.23 6.07
N SER A 141 9.35 49.15 6.69
CA SER A 141 10.08 49.27 7.96
C SER A 141 11.17 50.32 7.76
N ALA A 142 11.06 51.44 8.45
CA ALA A 142 12.06 52.50 8.40
C ALA A 142 13.42 51.90 8.76
N ALA A 143 14.26 51.68 7.75
CA ALA A 143 15.67 51.35 7.97
C ALA A 143 16.28 52.50 8.81
N PRO A 144 17.11 52.20 9.80
CA PRO A 144 17.79 53.26 10.56
C PRO A 144 18.70 54.01 9.59
N SER A 145 18.36 55.29 9.35
CA SER A 145 19.16 56.21 8.56
C SER A 145 20.52 56.41 9.23
N PRO A 146 21.64 56.37 8.48
CA PRO A 146 22.95 56.72 9.07
C PRO A 146 22.97 58.22 9.45
N PRO A 147 23.62 58.57 10.55
CA PRO A 147 23.68 59.96 10.99
C PRO A 147 24.62 60.78 10.09
N GLY A 148 24.04 61.72 9.32
CA GLY A 148 24.82 62.78 8.66
C GLY A 148 24.58 62.95 7.17
N ALA A 149 23.52 63.71 6.80
CA ALA A 149 23.50 64.58 5.62
C ALA A 149 22.33 65.55 5.69
N GLY A 150 22.60 66.80 5.36
CA GLY A 150 21.89 68.04 5.60
C GLY A 150 20.45 68.14 5.10
N ALA A 151 19.73 68.97 5.78
CA ALA A 151 18.33 69.35 5.61
C ALA A 151 18.06 69.99 4.25
N SER A 152 16.96 69.54 3.58
CA SER A 152 16.14 70.35 2.70
C SER A 152 14.69 70.24 3.12
N PRO A 153 13.98 71.37 3.24
CA PRO A 153 12.64 71.43 3.82
C PRO A 153 11.59 71.35 2.72
N GLU A 154 11.02 70.19 2.47
CA GLU A 154 9.71 70.07 1.81
C GLU A 154 9.27 68.58 1.73
N ALA A 155 8.72 68.07 2.82
CA ALA A 155 7.71 67.03 2.84
C ALA A 155 7.14 66.89 4.23
N ALA A 156 6.18 67.73 4.52
CA ALA A 156 5.33 67.59 5.70
C ALA A 156 4.41 66.39 5.51
N THR A 157 4.72 65.28 6.13
CA THR A 157 3.72 64.20 6.32
C THR A 157 3.97 63.46 7.61
N ALA A 158 2.96 63.56 8.47
CA ALA A 158 2.62 62.70 9.60
C ALA A 158 3.74 62.41 10.61
N ARG A 159 3.91 63.32 11.54
CA ARG A 159 4.57 63.06 12.83
C ARG A 159 3.76 62.05 13.63
N PRO A 160 4.36 60.98 14.20
CA PRO A 160 3.63 60.13 15.14
C PRO A 160 3.16 60.96 16.34
N LEU A 161 1.87 60.97 16.58
CA LEU A 161 1.28 61.57 17.78
C LEU A 161 1.56 60.63 18.97
N PHE A 162 2.38 61.12 19.87
CA PHE A 162 2.60 60.45 21.15
C PHE A 162 1.63 61.04 22.20
N VAL A 163 0.86 60.19 22.87
CA VAL A 163 0.05 60.60 24.02
C VAL A 163 0.83 60.19 25.24
N VAL A 164 1.18 61.26 26.04
CA VAL A 164 1.84 61.05 27.33
C VAL A 164 0.75 60.84 28.39
N SER A 165 0.74 59.63 28.96
CA SER A 165 -0.13 59.34 30.11
C SER A 165 0.36 60.09 31.32
N SER A 166 -0.55 60.43 32.24
CA SER A 166 -0.28 61.13 33.51
C SER A 166 0.73 60.46 34.45
N LYS A 167 1.26 59.26 34.02
CA LYS A 167 2.32 58.53 34.71
C LYS A 167 3.65 58.46 33.93
N GLY A 168 3.81 59.27 32.84
CA GLY A 168 5.07 59.38 32.13
C GLY A 168 5.38 58.21 31.08
N ASP A 169 4.45 57.32 30.86
CA ASP A 169 4.62 56.26 29.83
C ASP A 169 4.21 56.77 28.45
N VAL A 170 5.11 56.65 27.47
CA VAL A 170 4.90 57.05 26.09
C VAL A 170 4.42 55.87 25.30
N GLN A 171 3.14 55.80 24.94
CA GLN A 171 2.61 54.78 24.08
C GLN A 171 2.37 55.34 22.66
N PRO A 172 2.81 54.68 21.60
CA PRO A 172 2.48 55.08 20.24
C PRO A 172 0.99 54.85 19.97
N LYS A 173 0.27 55.91 19.64
CA LYS A 173 -1.13 55.82 19.21
C LYS A 173 -1.15 55.35 17.74
N VAL A 174 -1.51 54.09 17.50
CA VAL A 174 -1.77 53.58 16.16
C VAL A 174 -3.01 54.28 15.61
N PRO A 175 -2.98 54.84 14.40
CA PRO A 175 -4.13 55.56 13.84
C PRO A 175 -5.35 54.65 13.67
N GLU A 176 -6.54 55.11 14.05
CA GLU A 176 -7.82 54.37 13.95
C GLU A 176 -8.16 53.92 12.50
N VAL A 177 -7.54 54.53 11.49
CA VAL A 177 -7.77 54.22 10.08
C VAL A 177 -7.21 52.84 9.67
N GLU A 178 -6.13 52.38 10.32
CA GLU A 178 -5.56 51.05 10.07
C GLU A 178 -6.45 49.92 10.62
N THR A 179 -7.17 50.18 11.69
CA THR A 179 -8.06 49.19 12.32
C THR A 179 -9.32 48.88 11.48
N GLU A 180 -9.94 49.91 10.86
CA GLU A 180 -11.12 49.70 10.00
C GLU A 180 -10.78 48.91 8.71
N ALA A 181 -9.66 49.16 8.07
CA ALA A 181 -9.23 48.47 6.88
C ALA A 181 -8.91 46.98 7.21
N GLN A 182 -8.30 46.74 8.36
CA GLN A 182 -8.02 45.37 8.84
C GLN A 182 -9.30 44.62 9.21
N GLU A 183 -10.29 45.30 9.83
CA GLU A 183 -11.58 44.67 10.12
C GLU A 183 -12.39 44.34 8.87
N ARG A 184 -12.45 45.23 7.88
CA ARG A 184 -13.12 44.99 6.60
C ARG A 184 -12.49 43.80 5.88
N ARG A 185 -11.16 43.71 5.90
CA ARG A 185 -10.41 42.60 5.33
C ARG A 185 -10.69 41.29 6.07
N ARG A 186 -10.72 41.28 7.40
CA ARG A 186 -11.06 40.10 8.20
C ARG A 186 -12.46 39.59 7.87
N ARG A 187 -13.45 40.48 7.74
CA ARG A 187 -14.83 40.11 7.31
C ARG A 187 -14.87 39.53 5.90
N THR A 188 -14.09 40.09 4.97
CA THR A 188 -13.99 39.58 3.61
C THR A 188 -13.33 38.21 3.58
N ARG A 189 -12.22 38.02 4.35
CA ARG A 189 -11.53 36.72 4.47
C ARG A 189 -12.45 35.64 5.07
N GLU A 190 -13.27 36.02 6.06
CA GLU A 190 -14.24 35.09 6.68
C GLU A 190 -15.32 34.65 5.69
N LYS A 191 -15.86 35.61 4.89
CA LYS A 191 -16.82 35.28 3.80
C LYS A 191 -16.21 34.39 2.74
N LEU A 192 -15.00 34.66 2.29
CA LEU A 192 -14.28 33.83 1.34
C LEU A 192 -14.03 32.41 1.90
N ARG A 193 -13.66 32.31 3.19
CA ARG A 193 -13.49 31.03 3.87
C ARG A 193 -14.80 30.23 3.88
N GLN A 194 -15.93 30.87 4.14
CA GLN A 194 -17.22 30.23 4.14
C GLN A 194 -17.61 29.75 2.73
N GLN A 195 -17.45 30.59 1.71
CA GLN A 195 -17.70 30.23 0.31
C GLN A 195 -16.78 29.10 -0.19
N LEU A 196 -15.55 29.05 0.31
CA LEU A 196 -14.57 28.01 0.02
C LEU A 196 -14.99 26.66 0.65
N LYS A 197 -15.55 26.68 1.86
CA LYS A 197 -16.12 25.50 2.53
C LYS A 197 -17.42 25.01 1.90
N GLU A 198 -18.23 25.91 1.37
CA GLU A 198 -19.48 25.61 0.66
C GLU A 198 -19.26 25.18 -0.80
N GLY A 199 -18.02 25.18 -1.30
CA GLY A 199 -17.69 24.77 -2.67
C GLY A 199 -18.09 25.75 -3.76
N GLN A 200 -18.51 27.00 -3.40
CA GLN A 200 -19.01 27.98 -4.37
C GLN A 200 -17.93 28.58 -5.28
N LEU A 201 -16.65 28.37 -4.94
CA LEU A 201 -15.51 28.96 -5.64
C LEU A 201 -14.68 27.92 -6.42
N GLU A 202 -15.12 26.69 -6.50
CA GLU A 202 -14.36 25.54 -7.04
C GLU A 202 -13.92 25.72 -8.51
N GLU A 203 -14.76 26.39 -9.35
CA GLU A 203 -14.47 26.64 -10.75
C GLU A 203 -13.69 27.94 -11.03
N ARG A 204 -13.35 28.68 -9.97
CA ARG A 204 -12.60 29.92 -10.10
C ARG A 204 -11.15 29.65 -10.46
N ASP A 205 -10.63 30.38 -11.46
CA ASP A 205 -9.24 30.31 -11.84
C ASP A 205 -8.35 31.04 -10.84
N VAL A 206 -7.27 30.40 -10.43
CA VAL A 206 -6.22 30.97 -9.57
C VAL A 206 -4.84 30.68 -10.17
N GLU A 207 -3.94 31.62 -10.01
CA GLU A 207 -2.55 31.47 -10.43
C GLU A 207 -1.73 30.92 -9.27
N ILE A 208 -1.17 29.72 -9.44
CA ILE A 208 -0.32 29.08 -8.44
C ILE A 208 1.11 28.92 -8.96
N GLU A 209 2.07 29.00 -8.04
CA GLU A 209 3.47 28.67 -8.33
C GLU A 209 3.71 27.20 -8.02
N VAL A 210 3.82 26.36 -9.06
CA VAL A 210 4.09 24.93 -8.91
C VAL A 210 5.58 24.70 -9.15
N GLN A 211 6.21 23.89 -8.29
CA GLN A 211 7.56 23.41 -8.53
C GLN A 211 7.53 22.46 -9.73
N GLN A 212 8.22 22.79 -10.79
CA GLN A 212 8.35 21.89 -11.92
C GLN A 212 9.24 20.72 -11.48
N GLN A 213 8.67 19.52 -11.41
CA GLN A 213 9.48 18.31 -11.38
C GLN A 213 10.27 18.29 -12.69
N SER A 214 11.60 18.31 -12.58
CA SER A 214 12.47 18.20 -13.73
C SER A 214 12.10 16.93 -14.48
N PHE A 215 11.72 17.07 -15.74
CA PHE A 215 11.41 15.94 -16.61
C PHE A 215 12.60 14.98 -16.67
N PRO A 216 12.36 13.69 -16.88
CA PRO A 216 13.39 12.64 -16.89
C PRO A 216 14.26 12.69 -18.14
N MET A 217 14.70 13.88 -18.56
CA MET A 217 15.66 14.02 -19.65
C MET A 217 17.05 13.50 -19.23
N LEU A 218 17.28 13.39 -17.92
CA LEU A 218 18.50 12.81 -17.36
C LEU A 218 18.48 11.27 -17.36
N GLU A 219 17.30 10.64 -17.34
CA GLU A 219 17.15 9.18 -17.47
C GLU A 219 17.51 8.67 -18.88
N MET A 220 17.50 9.56 -19.87
CA MET A 220 17.93 9.26 -21.25
C MET A 220 19.45 9.32 -21.45
N MET A 221 20.19 9.84 -20.48
CA MET A 221 21.66 9.84 -20.47
C MET A 221 22.22 8.73 -19.54
N GLN A 222 21.66 7.53 -19.60
CA GLN A 222 22.35 6.37 -19.04
C GLN A 222 23.62 6.12 -19.84
N PRO A 223 24.80 6.05 -19.18
CA PRO A 223 26.01 5.63 -19.86
C PRO A 223 25.82 4.19 -20.38
N PRO A 224 26.39 3.82 -21.54
CA PRO A 224 26.26 2.48 -22.08
C PRO A 224 26.77 1.46 -21.08
N GLN A 225 26.01 0.37 -20.89
CA GLN A 225 26.35 -0.77 -20.05
C GLN A 225 27.79 -1.22 -20.31
N GLY A 226 28.67 -1.09 -19.32
CA GLY A 226 30.04 -1.59 -19.42
C GLY A 226 31.11 -0.84 -18.62
N MET A 227 30.76 0.20 -17.86
CA MET A 227 31.69 0.84 -16.92
C MET A 227 31.18 0.61 -15.49
N GLU A 228 31.64 -0.45 -14.85
CA GLU A 228 31.56 -0.66 -13.40
C GLU A 228 32.46 0.37 -12.71
N GLY A 229 31.87 1.47 -12.26
CA GLY A 229 32.47 2.41 -11.32
C GLY A 229 31.59 2.46 -10.07
N PRO A 230 32.13 2.83 -8.89
CA PRO A 230 31.37 2.83 -7.64
C PRO A 230 30.12 3.68 -7.78
N ASP A 231 28.99 3.13 -7.34
CA ASP A 231 27.64 3.72 -7.35
C ASP A 231 27.57 5.06 -6.60
N VAL A 232 28.04 6.11 -7.23
CA VAL A 232 27.74 7.47 -6.82
C VAL A 232 26.58 7.90 -7.67
N ASN A 233 25.42 8.07 -7.07
CA ASN A 233 24.20 8.58 -7.69
C ASN A 233 24.41 10.03 -8.17
N PHE A 234 25.17 10.17 -9.28
CA PHE A 234 25.50 11.45 -9.90
C PHE A 234 24.22 12.22 -10.28
N GLY A 235 23.12 11.49 -10.55
CA GLY A 235 21.80 12.06 -10.87
C GLY A 235 21.17 12.78 -9.68
N GLU A 236 21.25 12.23 -8.49
CA GLU A 236 20.69 12.85 -7.27
C GLU A 236 21.52 14.05 -6.83
N MET A 237 22.84 13.97 -6.91
CA MET A 237 23.74 15.07 -6.55
C MET A 237 23.59 16.29 -7.49
N ILE A 238 23.32 16.07 -8.77
CA ILE A 238 23.04 17.15 -9.73
C ILE A 238 21.63 17.71 -9.51
N GLN A 239 20.65 16.89 -9.11
CA GLN A 239 19.27 17.31 -8.86
C GLN A 239 19.15 18.26 -7.65
N GLU A 240 20.04 18.12 -6.67
CA GLU A 240 20.13 19.00 -5.49
C GLU A 240 20.78 20.37 -5.83
N LEU A 241 21.66 20.41 -6.82
CA LEU A 241 22.37 21.61 -7.24
C LEU A 241 21.61 22.49 -8.26
N ILE A 242 20.55 21.96 -8.90
CA ILE A 242 19.75 22.73 -9.85
C ILE A 242 18.67 23.49 -9.10
N PRO A 243 18.64 24.85 -9.14
CA PRO A 243 17.58 25.62 -8.50
C PRO A 243 16.23 25.23 -9.12
N LYS A 244 15.32 24.70 -8.29
CA LYS A 244 13.97 24.28 -8.68
C LYS A 244 13.23 25.47 -9.31
N LYS A 245 13.07 25.48 -10.63
CA LYS A 245 12.34 26.55 -11.33
C LYS A 245 10.87 26.48 -10.95
N LYS A 246 10.37 27.55 -10.35
CA LYS A 246 8.95 27.76 -10.11
C LYS A 246 8.29 28.19 -11.42
N LYS A 247 7.23 27.49 -11.83
CA LYS A 247 6.42 27.86 -12.98
C LYS A 247 5.04 28.30 -12.49
N ARG A 248 4.58 29.46 -12.95
CA ARG A 248 3.22 29.92 -12.72
C ARG A 248 2.28 29.18 -13.63
N ARG A 249 1.22 28.63 -13.09
CA ARG A 249 0.18 27.93 -13.81
C ARG A 249 -1.19 28.41 -13.32
N THR A 250 -2.07 28.73 -14.25
CA THR A 250 -3.49 29.01 -13.94
C THR A 250 -4.22 27.69 -13.89
N VAL A 251 -4.90 27.43 -12.79
CA VAL A 251 -5.68 26.20 -12.53
C VAL A 251 -6.96 26.56 -11.80
N HIS A 252 -7.96 25.68 -11.88
CA HIS A 252 -9.17 25.83 -11.08
C HIS A 252 -8.88 25.66 -9.58
N LEU A 253 -9.69 26.31 -8.75
CA LEU A 253 -9.48 26.35 -7.31
C LEU A 253 -9.45 24.93 -6.66
N HIS A 254 -10.28 24.01 -7.14
CA HIS A 254 -10.26 22.62 -6.66
C HIS A 254 -8.91 21.91 -6.94
N GLU A 255 -8.31 22.16 -8.12
CA GLU A 255 -6.98 21.63 -8.47
C GLU A 255 -5.89 22.30 -7.65
N ALA A 256 -6.00 23.63 -7.46
CA ALA A 256 -5.08 24.40 -6.63
C ALA A 256 -5.09 23.91 -5.18
N ARG A 257 -6.27 23.62 -4.62
CA ARG A 257 -6.42 23.06 -3.26
C ARG A 257 -5.67 21.74 -3.12
N ARG A 258 -5.87 20.83 -4.07
CA ARG A 258 -5.20 19.52 -4.06
C ARG A 258 -3.67 19.67 -4.12
N ILE A 259 -3.18 20.50 -5.04
CA ILE A 259 -1.72 20.74 -5.18
C ILE A 259 -1.14 21.34 -3.92
N MET A 260 -1.83 22.30 -3.28
CA MET A 260 -1.35 22.92 -2.05
C MET A 260 -1.37 21.99 -0.85
N ILE A 261 -2.38 21.11 -0.74
CA ILE A 261 -2.41 20.08 0.31
C ILE A 261 -1.22 19.15 0.11
N ASP A 262 -0.97 18.67 -1.10
CA ASP A 262 0.18 17.79 -1.39
C ASP A 262 1.52 18.47 -1.08
N GLU A 263 1.65 19.78 -1.34
CA GLU A 263 2.85 20.54 -0.97
C GLU A 263 3.02 20.70 0.54
N GLU A 264 1.92 20.95 1.27
CA GLU A 264 1.97 21.07 2.74
C GLU A 264 2.23 19.72 3.41
N LEU A 265 1.66 18.62 2.90
CA LEU A 265 1.98 17.25 3.35
C LEU A 265 3.48 16.97 3.23
N LYS A 266 4.08 17.27 2.06
CA LYS A 266 5.53 17.10 1.86
C LYS A 266 6.43 17.94 2.76
N LYS A 267 5.91 19.07 3.29
CA LYS A 267 6.64 19.91 4.25
C LYS A 267 6.47 19.44 5.69
N LEU A 268 5.32 18.84 6.01
CA LEU A 268 4.96 18.42 7.36
C LEU A 268 5.50 17.03 7.69
N VAL A 269 5.67 16.17 6.68
CA VAL A 269 6.23 14.83 6.86
C VAL A 269 7.74 14.88 6.69
N ASP A 270 8.45 14.56 7.76
CA ASP A 270 9.90 14.38 7.73
C ASP A 270 10.23 13.00 7.12
N MET A 271 10.91 13.01 5.97
CA MET A 271 11.23 11.78 5.26
C MET A 271 12.33 10.97 5.96
N ASP A 272 13.22 11.59 6.71
CA ASP A 272 14.26 10.88 7.45
C ASP A 272 13.64 10.09 8.62
N ASP A 273 12.68 10.67 9.33
CA ASP A 273 11.90 9.97 10.35
C ASP A 273 11.08 8.82 9.76
N VAL A 274 10.46 9.03 8.58
CA VAL A 274 9.71 7.98 7.86
C VAL A 274 10.62 6.81 7.49
N VAL A 275 11.82 7.08 6.98
CA VAL A 275 12.79 6.05 6.58
C VAL A 275 13.26 5.27 7.81
N ASN A 276 13.65 5.96 8.89
CA ASN A 276 14.12 5.32 10.12
C ASN A 276 13.03 4.42 10.73
N GLU A 277 11.81 4.90 10.82
CA GLU A 277 10.67 4.11 11.32
C GLU A 277 10.36 2.93 10.39
N ALA A 278 10.43 3.13 9.08
CA ALA A 278 10.17 2.08 8.10
C ALA A 278 11.22 0.96 8.17
N LEU A 279 12.50 1.29 8.33
CA LEU A 279 13.59 0.31 8.52
C LEU A 279 13.39 -0.49 9.81
N ASP A 280 13.08 0.18 10.93
CA ASP A 280 12.80 -0.50 12.21
C ASP A 280 11.58 -1.44 12.08
N ARG A 281 10.50 -1.00 11.39
CA ARG A 281 9.32 -1.85 11.14
C ARG A 281 9.65 -3.06 10.26
N VAL A 282 10.51 -2.91 9.25
CA VAL A 282 10.96 -4.04 8.42
C VAL A 282 11.73 -5.05 9.27
N GLU A 283 12.73 -4.60 10.01
CA GLU A 283 13.57 -5.47 10.80
C GLU A 283 12.79 -6.23 11.88
N ASN A 284 11.90 -5.54 12.61
CA ASN A 284 11.20 -6.13 13.76
C ASN A 284 9.82 -6.72 13.41
N HIS A 285 9.17 -6.24 12.37
CA HIS A 285 7.78 -6.60 12.03
C HIS A 285 7.57 -7.07 10.59
N GLY A 286 8.57 -6.99 9.72
CA GLY A 286 8.48 -7.39 8.31
C GLY A 286 7.99 -8.82 8.11
N VAL A 287 7.13 -9.05 7.12
CA VAL A 287 6.63 -10.38 6.73
C VAL A 287 6.89 -10.60 5.24
N ILE A 288 7.64 -11.63 4.92
CA ILE A 288 7.88 -12.07 3.55
C ILE A 288 7.16 -13.39 3.33
N PHE A 289 6.27 -13.40 2.34
CA PHE A 289 5.56 -14.59 1.91
C PHE A 289 6.20 -15.11 0.62
N ILE A 290 6.81 -16.29 0.69
CA ILE A 290 7.48 -16.95 -0.43
C ILE A 290 6.53 -18.01 -0.97
N ASP A 291 5.90 -17.72 -2.12
CA ASP A 291 4.99 -18.65 -2.79
C ASP A 291 5.76 -19.62 -3.70
N GLU A 292 5.18 -20.76 -3.99
CA GLU A 292 5.72 -21.77 -4.89
C GLU A 292 7.12 -22.29 -4.50
N ILE A 293 7.39 -22.42 -3.19
CA ILE A 293 8.68 -22.91 -2.68
C ILE A 293 8.98 -24.33 -3.16
N ASP A 294 7.97 -25.13 -3.44
CA ASP A 294 8.09 -26.49 -4.01
C ASP A 294 8.66 -26.51 -5.43
N LYS A 295 8.63 -25.41 -6.16
CA LYS A 295 9.20 -25.31 -7.52
C LYS A 295 10.73 -25.21 -7.53
N ILE A 296 11.33 -24.76 -6.43
CA ILE A 296 12.78 -24.69 -6.30
C ILE A 296 13.37 -25.92 -5.57
N THR A 297 12.53 -26.91 -5.21
CA THR A 297 13.03 -28.21 -4.73
C THR A 297 13.61 -28.99 -5.91
N GLY A 298 14.83 -29.49 -5.75
CA GLY A 298 15.45 -30.39 -6.72
C GLY A 298 14.73 -31.75 -6.70
N ALA A 299 13.95 -32.07 -7.73
CA ALA A 299 13.47 -33.45 -7.88
C ALA A 299 14.68 -34.40 -8.06
N ARG A 300 14.89 -35.29 -7.09
CA ARG A 300 15.87 -36.37 -7.21
C ARG A 300 15.46 -37.29 -8.38
N GLY A 301 15.89 -36.98 -9.60
CA GLY A 301 15.68 -37.91 -10.71
C GLY A 301 15.62 -37.35 -12.13
N GLU A 302 15.35 -36.09 -12.36
CA GLU A 302 15.31 -35.54 -13.71
C GLU A 302 16.60 -34.80 -14.11
N ARG A 303 17.63 -35.61 -14.44
CA ARG A 303 18.70 -35.17 -15.33
C ARG A 303 18.20 -35.36 -16.78
N THR A 304 17.38 -34.46 -17.27
CA THR A 304 16.97 -34.46 -18.67
C THR A 304 17.17 -33.08 -19.26
N GLY A 305 18.17 -32.92 -20.11
CA GLY A 305 18.32 -31.81 -21.04
C GLY A 305 19.47 -30.87 -20.71
N GLY A 306 20.56 -30.97 -21.49
CA GLY A 306 21.74 -30.10 -21.38
C GLY A 306 21.48 -28.66 -21.86
N GLY A 307 20.91 -27.86 -21.01
CA GLY A 307 20.90 -26.40 -21.09
C GLY A 307 21.48 -25.81 -19.79
N PRO A 308 21.88 -24.54 -19.73
CA PRO A 308 22.28 -23.92 -18.50
C PRO A 308 21.04 -23.71 -17.61
N ASP A 309 20.62 -24.80 -16.95
CA ASP A 309 19.54 -24.74 -15.96
C ASP A 309 20.06 -23.98 -14.73
N VAL A 310 19.40 -22.86 -14.39
CA VAL A 310 19.55 -22.22 -13.10
C VAL A 310 19.35 -23.31 -12.04
N SER A 311 20.37 -23.54 -11.22
CA SER A 311 20.31 -24.61 -10.22
C SER A 311 19.22 -24.24 -9.20
N ARG A 312 18.14 -25.03 -9.16
CA ARG A 312 17.08 -24.87 -8.16
C ARG A 312 17.63 -24.97 -6.74
N GLU A 313 18.66 -25.77 -6.55
CA GLU A 313 19.38 -25.87 -5.28
C GLU A 313 20.22 -24.61 -4.99
N GLY A 314 20.76 -23.95 -6.03
CA GLY A 314 21.45 -22.65 -5.90
C GLY A 314 20.54 -21.58 -5.32
N VAL A 315 19.31 -21.45 -5.82
CA VAL A 315 18.32 -20.51 -5.27
C VAL A 315 18.03 -20.79 -3.80
N GLN A 316 17.92 -22.07 -3.38
CA GLN A 316 17.74 -22.39 -1.97
C GLN A 316 18.95 -21.98 -1.11
N ARG A 317 20.18 -22.15 -1.64
CA ARG A 317 21.41 -21.72 -0.95
C ARG A 317 21.50 -20.20 -0.84
N ASP A 318 21.03 -19.47 -1.86
CA ASP A 318 21.00 -17.99 -1.82
C ASP A 318 19.92 -17.47 -0.87
N LEU A 319 18.79 -18.18 -0.71
CA LEU A 319 17.75 -17.86 0.25
C LEU A 319 18.20 -18.08 1.70
N LEU A 320 19.09 -19.04 1.93
CA LEU A 320 19.46 -19.45 3.27
C LEU A 320 20.03 -18.31 4.13
N PRO A 321 21.03 -17.51 3.68
CA PRO A 321 21.55 -16.39 4.48
C PRO A 321 20.46 -15.39 4.85
N ILE A 322 19.53 -15.11 3.95
CA ILE A 322 18.45 -14.15 4.20
C ILE A 322 17.49 -14.66 5.27
N VAL A 323 17.17 -15.96 5.25
CA VAL A 323 16.29 -16.59 6.24
C VAL A 323 16.99 -16.85 7.58
N GLU A 324 18.31 -17.05 7.56
CA GLU A 324 19.13 -17.23 8.78
C GLU A 324 19.41 -15.94 9.53
N GLY A 325 19.40 -14.83 8.83
CA GLY A 325 19.77 -13.52 9.32
C GLY A 325 21.03 -13.00 8.64
N SER A 326 20.88 -11.99 7.85
CA SER A 326 21.96 -11.28 7.15
C SER A 326 21.68 -9.79 7.10
N THR A 327 22.68 -9.03 6.73
CA THR A 327 22.55 -7.59 6.51
C THR A 327 22.46 -7.32 5.01
N VAL A 328 21.35 -6.76 4.56
CA VAL A 328 21.11 -6.43 3.17
C VAL A 328 21.26 -4.93 2.95
N GLN A 329 22.03 -4.54 1.94
CA GLN A 329 22.17 -3.15 1.55
C GLN A 329 20.97 -2.72 0.72
N THR A 330 20.35 -1.60 1.13
CA THR A 330 19.27 -0.94 0.41
C THR A 330 19.67 0.51 0.07
N ARG A 331 18.91 1.18 -0.76
CA ARG A 331 19.11 2.61 -1.06
C ARG A 331 18.88 3.53 0.15
N TYR A 332 18.25 3.03 1.20
CA TYR A 332 17.95 3.78 2.42
C TYR A 332 18.83 3.41 3.61
N GLY A 333 19.76 2.48 3.43
CA GLY A 333 20.66 1.99 4.46
C GLY A 333 20.66 0.47 4.54
N TYR A 334 21.28 -0.05 5.60
CA TYR A 334 21.38 -1.48 5.84
C TYR A 334 20.18 -1.98 6.63
N VAL A 335 19.71 -3.19 6.30
CA VAL A 335 18.57 -3.86 6.94
C VAL A 335 18.98 -5.25 7.39
N ARG A 336 18.74 -5.56 8.64
CA ARG A 336 18.97 -6.90 9.22
C ARG A 336 17.72 -7.75 9.03
N THR A 337 17.92 -9.00 8.60
CA THR A 337 16.82 -9.92 8.31
C THR A 337 16.50 -10.89 9.44
N ASP A 338 17.28 -10.88 10.54
CA ASP A 338 17.21 -11.80 11.68
C ASP A 338 15.81 -11.99 12.25
N HIS A 339 14.98 -10.95 12.21
CA HIS A 339 13.66 -10.96 12.82
C HIS A 339 12.50 -10.77 11.84
N ILE A 340 12.79 -10.80 10.54
CA ILE A 340 11.77 -10.87 9.51
C ILE A 340 11.08 -12.25 9.59
N LEU A 341 9.75 -12.27 9.50
CA LEU A 341 8.99 -13.53 9.44
C LEU A 341 8.89 -14.01 8.00
N PHE A 342 9.45 -15.16 7.75
CA PHE A 342 9.29 -15.84 6.48
C PHE A 342 8.16 -16.86 6.56
N ILE A 343 7.22 -16.79 5.63
CA ILE A 343 6.14 -17.74 5.45
C ILE A 343 6.29 -18.33 4.07
N ALA A 344 6.80 -19.54 3.97
CA ALA A 344 6.88 -20.26 2.70
C ALA A 344 5.57 -21.00 2.41
N ALA A 345 5.18 -21.09 1.16
CA ALA A 345 4.00 -21.81 0.72
C ALA A 345 4.29 -22.62 -0.53
N GLY A 346 3.74 -23.83 -0.60
CA GLY A 346 3.84 -24.71 -1.75
C GLY A 346 2.68 -25.68 -1.82
N ALA A 347 2.44 -26.22 -3.00
CA ALA A 347 1.46 -27.27 -3.21
C ALA A 347 2.00 -28.64 -2.77
N PHE A 348 3.28 -28.89 -2.99
CA PHE A 348 3.98 -30.12 -2.65
C PHE A 348 3.31 -31.39 -3.19
N HIS A 349 2.77 -31.33 -4.43
CA HIS A 349 2.13 -32.49 -5.06
C HIS A 349 3.15 -33.53 -5.53
N ILE A 350 4.27 -33.07 -6.10
CA ILE A 350 5.35 -33.92 -6.62
C ILE A 350 6.51 -33.93 -5.63
N ALA A 351 6.98 -32.74 -5.25
CA ALA A 351 8.01 -32.57 -4.25
C ALA A 351 7.45 -32.70 -2.83
N LYS A 352 8.31 -33.02 -1.88
CA LYS A 352 7.98 -33.05 -0.45
C LYS A 352 8.75 -31.94 0.27
N PRO A 353 8.28 -31.45 1.41
CA PRO A 353 9.05 -30.51 2.24
C PRO A 353 10.43 -31.03 2.65
N SER A 354 10.62 -32.37 2.69
CA SER A 354 11.89 -33.04 2.93
C SER A 354 12.87 -32.97 1.74
N ASP A 355 12.44 -32.51 0.57
CA ASP A 355 13.29 -32.34 -0.60
C ASP A 355 13.95 -30.96 -0.66
N LEU A 356 13.60 -30.06 0.24
CA LEU A 356 14.36 -28.84 0.53
C LEU A 356 15.72 -29.23 1.15
N ILE A 357 16.74 -28.38 0.97
CA ILE A 357 18.03 -28.59 1.64
C ILE A 357 17.85 -28.63 3.16
N PRO A 358 18.59 -29.50 3.88
CA PRO A 358 18.41 -29.72 5.32
C PRO A 358 18.50 -28.44 6.16
N GLU A 359 19.39 -27.54 5.77
CA GLU A 359 19.61 -26.27 6.44
C GLU A 359 18.34 -25.39 6.36
N LEU A 360 17.74 -25.30 5.17
CA LEU A 360 16.51 -24.52 4.98
C LEU A 360 15.34 -25.16 5.74
N GLN A 361 15.27 -26.51 5.77
CA GLN A 361 14.24 -27.20 6.56
C GLN A 361 14.33 -26.84 8.04
N GLY A 362 15.53 -26.68 8.59
CA GLY A 362 15.78 -26.30 9.97
C GLY A 362 15.31 -24.87 10.28
N ARG A 363 15.32 -24.00 9.30
CA ARG A 363 14.88 -22.59 9.43
C ARG A 363 13.38 -22.39 9.32
N PHE A 364 12.64 -23.43 8.91
CA PHE A 364 11.17 -23.44 8.89
C PHE A 364 10.63 -24.51 9.84
N PRO A 365 10.70 -24.27 11.17
CA PRO A 365 10.34 -25.28 12.16
C PRO A 365 8.84 -25.59 12.20
N ILE A 366 7.98 -24.65 11.75
CA ILE A 366 6.54 -24.84 11.78
C ILE A 366 6.06 -25.29 10.40
N ARG A 367 5.47 -26.49 10.35
CA ARG A 367 4.83 -27.04 9.15
C ARG A 367 3.33 -27.13 9.38
N VAL A 368 2.56 -26.54 8.46
CA VAL A 368 1.10 -26.52 8.55
C VAL A 368 0.50 -27.01 7.24
N GLU A 369 -0.33 -28.02 7.33
CA GLU A 369 -1.08 -28.54 6.19
C GLU A 369 -2.43 -27.86 6.11
N LEU A 370 -2.78 -27.37 4.94
CA LEU A 370 -4.08 -26.82 4.61
C LEU A 370 -4.86 -27.88 3.83
N SER A 371 -6.07 -28.19 4.29
CA SER A 371 -6.95 -29.14 3.64
C SER A 371 -7.57 -28.59 2.36
N SER A 372 -7.89 -29.49 1.44
CA SER A 372 -8.70 -29.17 0.27
C SER A 372 -10.06 -28.64 0.71
N LEU A 373 -10.63 -27.74 -0.06
CA LEU A 373 -11.94 -27.17 0.22
C LEU A 373 -13.05 -28.13 -0.20
N SER A 374 -14.01 -28.35 0.68
CA SER A 374 -15.23 -29.11 0.43
C SER A 374 -16.31 -28.26 -0.25
N GLU A 375 -17.38 -28.91 -0.73
CA GLU A 375 -18.57 -28.20 -1.24
C GLU A 375 -19.17 -27.27 -0.16
N GLU A 376 -19.22 -27.71 1.09
CA GLU A 376 -19.69 -26.91 2.22
C GLU A 376 -18.81 -25.68 2.45
N ASP A 377 -17.48 -25.82 2.32
CA ASP A 377 -16.55 -24.70 2.42
C ASP A 377 -16.78 -23.68 1.30
N PHE A 378 -17.09 -24.12 0.08
CA PHE A 378 -17.42 -23.22 -1.01
C PHE A 378 -18.69 -22.43 -0.76
N VAL A 379 -19.74 -23.05 -0.21
CA VAL A 379 -20.95 -22.33 0.23
C VAL A 379 -20.61 -21.27 1.26
N ARG A 380 -19.81 -21.63 2.26
CA ARG A 380 -19.38 -20.71 3.31
C ARG A 380 -18.54 -19.57 2.75
N ILE A 381 -17.57 -19.85 1.85
CA ILE A 381 -16.72 -18.84 1.20
C ILE A 381 -17.55 -17.83 0.39
N MET A 382 -18.66 -18.25 -0.20
CA MET A 382 -19.53 -17.36 -0.97
C MET A 382 -20.44 -16.50 -0.10
N THR A 383 -20.67 -16.87 1.17
CA THR A 383 -21.69 -16.21 2.01
C THR A 383 -21.18 -15.56 3.28
N GLU A 384 -20.27 -16.23 4.01
CA GLU A 384 -19.84 -15.81 5.35
C GLU A 384 -18.87 -14.61 5.31
N PRO A 385 -17.78 -14.61 4.51
CA PRO A 385 -16.79 -13.54 4.55
C PRO A 385 -17.38 -12.15 4.30
N GLU A 386 -16.79 -11.13 4.92
CA GLU A 386 -17.17 -9.74 4.64
C GLU A 386 -17.04 -9.37 3.18
N ASN A 387 -16.01 -9.91 2.53
CA ASN A 387 -15.73 -9.77 1.11
C ASN A 387 -16.22 -10.97 0.28
N ALA A 388 -17.31 -11.64 0.68
CA ALA A 388 -17.86 -12.77 -0.07
C ALA A 388 -18.18 -12.38 -1.53
N LEU A 389 -17.97 -13.32 -2.47
CA LEU A 389 -18.18 -13.07 -3.90
C LEU A 389 -19.60 -12.61 -4.23
N THR A 390 -20.60 -13.20 -3.59
CA THR A 390 -22.00 -12.79 -3.75
C THR A 390 -22.23 -11.32 -3.42
N LYS A 391 -21.58 -10.83 -2.35
CA LYS A 391 -21.67 -9.42 -1.93
C LYS A 391 -20.94 -8.49 -2.89
N GLN A 392 -19.79 -8.93 -3.42
CA GLN A 392 -19.00 -8.16 -4.40
C GLN A 392 -19.81 -7.94 -5.69
N TYR A 393 -20.36 -9.00 -6.26
CA TYR A 393 -21.17 -8.89 -7.49
C TYR A 393 -22.49 -8.16 -7.26
N ALA A 394 -23.10 -8.31 -6.08
CA ALA A 394 -24.30 -7.52 -5.73
C ALA A 394 -23.97 -6.01 -5.68
N ALA A 395 -22.85 -5.61 -5.12
CA ALA A 395 -22.40 -4.22 -5.10
C ALA A 395 -22.09 -3.68 -6.51
N LEU A 396 -21.50 -4.50 -7.39
CA LEU A 396 -21.26 -4.12 -8.79
C LEU A 396 -22.56 -3.86 -9.53
N CYS A 397 -23.55 -4.77 -9.45
CA CYS A 397 -24.85 -4.58 -10.07
C CYS A 397 -25.60 -3.36 -9.49
N GLN A 398 -25.43 -3.10 -8.20
CA GLN A 398 -26.05 -1.95 -7.54
C GLN A 398 -25.52 -0.61 -8.07
N SER A 399 -24.27 -0.53 -8.50
CA SER A 399 -23.70 0.69 -9.12
C SER A 399 -24.39 1.06 -10.44
N ASP A 400 -24.93 0.06 -11.17
CA ASP A 400 -25.73 0.23 -12.40
C ASP A 400 -27.25 0.29 -12.13
N GLY A 401 -27.65 0.37 -10.86
CA GLY A 401 -29.03 0.48 -10.43
C GLY A 401 -29.83 -0.83 -10.49
N ALA A 402 -29.15 -1.98 -10.58
CA ALA A 402 -29.74 -3.30 -10.53
C ALA A 402 -29.51 -3.99 -9.16
N THR A 403 -30.47 -4.79 -8.73
CA THR A 403 -30.35 -5.60 -7.50
C THR A 403 -30.10 -7.05 -7.86
N LEU A 404 -29.00 -7.61 -7.39
CA LEU A 404 -28.63 -9.00 -7.59
C LEU A 404 -28.83 -9.79 -6.30
N GLU A 405 -29.62 -10.86 -6.37
CA GLU A 405 -29.92 -11.76 -5.25
C GLU A 405 -29.57 -13.20 -5.60
N PHE A 406 -28.85 -13.86 -4.70
CA PHE A 406 -28.61 -15.31 -4.76
C PHE A 406 -29.41 -16.02 -3.69
N THR A 407 -30.23 -16.98 -4.08
CA THR A 407 -30.96 -17.81 -3.10
C THR A 407 -30.02 -18.83 -2.45
N PRO A 408 -30.33 -19.32 -1.24
CA PRO A 408 -29.49 -20.32 -0.59
C PRO A 408 -29.30 -21.63 -1.39
N ASP A 409 -30.31 -22.03 -2.17
CA ASP A 409 -30.24 -23.16 -3.08
C ASP A 409 -29.43 -22.86 -4.35
N GLY A 410 -29.50 -21.62 -4.86
CA GLY A 410 -28.63 -21.15 -5.94
C GLY A 410 -27.15 -21.15 -5.54
N VAL A 411 -26.84 -20.63 -4.35
CA VAL A 411 -25.44 -20.68 -3.80
C VAL A 411 -24.93 -22.11 -3.66
N LYS A 412 -25.76 -23.02 -3.15
CA LYS A 412 -25.38 -24.46 -3.05
C LYS A 412 -25.13 -25.07 -4.42
N GLU A 413 -25.93 -24.73 -5.40
CA GLU A 413 -25.74 -25.27 -6.76
C GLU A 413 -24.47 -24.74 -7.41
N ILE A 414 -24.12 -23.45 -7.22
CA ILE A 414 -22.85 -22.87 -7.68
C ILE A 414 -21.68 -23.59 -7.01
N ALA A 415 -21.74 -23.78 -5.70
CA ALA A 415 -20.71 -24.50 -4.93
C ALA A 415 -20.52 -25.94 -5.41
N ARG A 416 -21.63 -26.67 -5.64
CA ARG A 416 -21.63 -28.04 -6.17
C ARG A 416 -20.97 -28.11 -7.55
N ILE A 417 -21.31 -27.18 -8.43
CA ILE A 417 -20.71 -27.13 -9.78
C ILE A 417 -19.21 -26.85 -9.68
N ALA A 418 -18.81 -25.86 -8.87
CA ALA A 418 -17.40 -25.52 -8.67
C ALA A 418 -16.58 -26.69 -8.09
N ALA A 419 -17.12 -27.40 -7.09
CA ALA A 419 -16.51 -28.59 -6.53
C ALA A 419 -16.35 -29.69 -7.56
N LYS A 420 -17.41 -29.99 -8.34
CA LYS A 420 -17.41 -31.01 -9.37
C LYS A 420 -16.41 -30.71 -10.51
N VAL A 421 -16.24 -29.43 -10.86
CA VAL A 421 -15.26 -29.02 -11.86
C VAL A 421 -13.84 -29.15 -11.31
N ASN A 422 -13.59 -28.81 -10.04
CA ASN A 422 -12.30 -29.03 -9.39
C ASN A 422 -11.91 -30.53 -9.26
N GLU A 423 -12.88 -31.41 -9.14
CA GLU A 423 -12.65 -32.87 -9.12
C GLU A 423 -12.29 -33.43 -10.51
N ARG A 424 -12.89 -32.86 -11.56
CA ARG A 424 -12.73 -33.37 -12.94
C ARG A 424 -11.55 -32.74 -13.69
N MET A 425 -11.14 -31.56 -13.26
CA MET A 425 -10.06 -30.77 -13.85
C MET A 425 -8.96 -30.51 -12.82
N GLU A 426 -8.00 -29.66 -13.17
CA GLU A 426 -7.00 -29.19 -12.21
C GLU A 426 -7.69 -28.47 -11.02
N ASN A 427 -7.37 -28.92 -9.82
CA ASN A 427 -7.93 -28.34 -8.60
C ASN A 427 -7.26 -26.99 -8.29
N ILE A 428 -7.97 -25.90 -8.58
CA ILE A 428 -7.54 -24.54 -8.29
C ILE A 428 -8.22 -23.93 -7.05
N GLY A 429 -8.91 -24.78 -6.26
CA GLY A 429 -9.57 -24.39 -5.02
C GLY A 429 -10.63 -23.30 -5.21
N ALA A 430 -10.67 -22.33 -4.28
CA ALA A 430 -11.64 -21.23 -4.31
C ALA A 430 -11.54 -20.30 -5.53
N ARG A 431 -10.42 -20.33 -6.27
CA ARG A 431 -10.34 -19.59 -7.54
C ARG A 431 -11.38 -20.04 -8.56
N ARG A 432 -11.80 -21.32 -8.49
CA ARG A 432 -12.87 -21.86 -9.33
C ARG A 432 -14.20 -21.12 -9.14
N LEU A 433 -14.47 -20.66 -7.93
CA LEU A 433 -15.69 -19.87 -7.68
C LEU A 433 -15.72 -18.57 -8.48
N HIS A 434 -14.59 -17.89 -8.62
CA HIS A 434 -14.50 -16.69 -9.47
C HIS A 434 -14.84 -17.02 -10.91
N THR A 435 -14.24 -18.08 -11.47
CA THR A 435 -14.49 -18.49 -12.86
C THR A 435 -15.97 -18.82 -13.06
N VAL A 436 -16.53 -19.63 -12.19
CA VAL A 436 -17.96 -20.04 -12.29
C VAL A 436 -18.88 -18.82 -12.14
N MET A 437 -18.59 -17.91 -11.22
CA MET A 437 -19.37 -16.70 -11.02
C MET A 437 -19.28 -15.73 -12.21
N THR A 438 -18.07 -15.54 -12.76
CA THR A 438 -17.89 -14.71 -13.96
C THR A 438 -18.70 -15.24 -15.11
N THR A 439 -18.65 -16.53 -15.38
CA THR A 439 -19.42 -17.15 -16.47
C THR A 439 -20.93 -17.09 -16.21
N LEU A 440 -21.38 -17.30 -14.97
CA LEU A 440 -22.81 -17.20 -14.60
C LEU A 440 -23.38 -15.82 -14.86
N LEU A 441 -22.57 -14.78 -14.63
CA LEU A 441 -23.00 -13.39 -14.67
C LEU A 441 -22.61 -12.66 -15.96
N GLU A 442 -21.91 -13.29 -16.88
CA GLU A 442 -21.37 -12.68 -18.10
C GLU A 442 -22.44 -11.90 -18.87
N ASP A 443 -23.56 -12.53 -19.23
CA ASP A 443 -24.66 -11.89 -19.97
C ASP A 443 -25.26 -10.73 -19.17
N VAL A 444 -25.44 -10.91 -17.87
CA VAL A 444 -26.01 -9.88 -16.99
C VAL A 444 -25.11 -8.64 -16.93
N MET A 445 -23.81 -8.86 -16.74
CA MET A 445 -22.85 -7.77 -16.64
C MET A 445 -22.63 -7.05 -17.98
N PHE A 446 -22.79 -7.78 -19.11
CA PHE A 446 -22.69 -7.18 -20.43
C PHE A 446 -23.91 -6.31 -20.78
N GLU A 447 -25.10 -6.74 -20.37
CA GLU A 447 -26.35 -6.03 -20.68
C GLU A 447 -26.69 -4.90 -19.70
N LEU A 448 -26.05 -4.82 -18.54
CA LEU A 448 -26.24 -3.67 -17.62
C LEU A 448 -25.66 -2.38 -18.24
N PRO A 449 -26.34 -1.22 -18.04
CA PRO A 449 -27.55 -0.95 -17.23
C PRO A 449 -28.88 -1.23 -17.91
N ASP A 450 -28.90 -1.70 -19.18
CA ASP A 450 -30.09 -1.87 -20.02
C ASP A 450 -30.77 -3.24 -19.84
N TYR A 451 -30.32 -4.05 -18.86
CA TYR A 451 -30.90 -5.36 -18.59
C TYR A 451 -32.41 -5.29 -18.32
N PRO A 452 -33.23 -6.20 -18.91
CA PRO A 452 -34.70 -6.09 -18.87
C PRO A 452 -35.31 -6.05 -17.47
N SER A 453 -34.67 -6.64 -16.48
CA SER A 453 -35.09 -6.65 -15.08
C SER A 453 -34.07 -6.01 -14.16
N LYS A 454 -34.51 -5.01 -13.39
CA LYS A 454 -33.66 -4.42 -12.35
C LYS A 454 -33.52 -5.29 -11.11
N HIS A 455 -34.28 -6.37 -10.98
CA HIS A 455 -34.17 -7.34 -9.92
C HIS A 455 -33.82 -8.71 -10.53
N ILE A 456 -32.60 -9.13 -10.32
CA ILE A 456 -31.98 -10.31 -10.91
C ILE A 456 -31.81 -11.34 -9.79
N LYS A 457 -32.46 -12.49 -9.95
CA LYS A 457 -32.44 -13.56 -8.94
C LYS A 457 -31.89 -14.84 -9.53
N PHE A 458 -30.92 -15.43 -8.82
CA PHE A 458 -30.32 -16.71 -9.14
C PHE A 458 -30.75 -17.79 -8.13
N ASP A 459 -31.65 -18.66 -8.56
CA ASP A 459 -32.02 -19.91 -7.88
C ASP A 459 -31.29 -21.12 -8.51
N ALA A 460 -31.44 -22.29 -7.93
CA ALA A 460 -30.78 -23.48 -8.43
C ALA A 460 -31.15 -23.84 -9.91
N PRO A 461 -32.40 -23.73 -10.36
CA PRO A 461 -32.77 -23.91 -11.77
C PRO A 461 -32.05 -22.92 -12.70
N ALA A 462 -32.08 -21.60 -12.38
CA ALA A 462 -31.43 -20.59 -13.20
C ALA A 462 -29.91 -20.77 -13.30
N VAL A 463 -29.26 -21.17 -12.20
CA VAL A 463 -27.84 -21.53 -12.17
C VAL A 463 -27.54 -22.71 -13.09
N ARG A 464 -28.35 -23.77 -13.00
CA ARG A 464 -28.19 -24.97 -13.86
C ARG A 464 -28.36 -24.63 -15.33
N GLU A 465 -29.41 -23.95 -15.72
CA GLU A 465 -29.68 -23.60 -17.11
C GLU A 465 -28.52 -22.87 -17.75
N ARG A 466 -27.89 -21.92 -17.04
CA ARG A 466 -26.76 -21.14 -17.57
C ARG A 466 -25.45 -21.90 -17.57
N LEU A 467 -25.18 -22.71 -16.54
CA LEU A 467 -23.88 -23.41 -16.37
C LEU A 467 -23.85 -24.83 -16.95
N LEU A 468 -25.01 -25.50 -17.18
CA LEU A 468 -25.03 -26.87 -17.70
C LEU A 468 -24.40 -26.98 -19.09
N LYS A 469 -24.60 -26.02 -19.96
CA LYS A 469 -23.99 -25.99 -21.29
C LYS A 469 -22.46 -26.03 -21.23
N ILE A 470 -21.89 -25.38 -20.20
CA ILE A 470 -20.46 -25.27 -19.98
C ILE A 470 -19.91 -26.54 -19.30
N VAL A 471 -20.69 -27.16 -18.40
CA VAL A 471 -20.29 -28.38 -17.69
C VAL A 471 -20.36 -29.63 -18.57
N GLU A 472 -21.22 -29.65 -19.58
CA GLU A 472 -21.40 -30.79 -20.49
C GLU A 472 -20.47 -30.77 -21.70
N ASP A 473 -20.07 -29.59 -22.18
CA ASP A 473 -19.18 -29.43 -23.33
C ASP A 473 -17.71 -29.47 -22.90
N GLU A 474 -17.00 -30.54 -23.31
CA GLU A 474 -15.58 -30.76 -22.98
C GLU A 474 -14.64 -29.75 -23.63
N ASP A 475 -14.98 -29.24 -24.79
CA ASP A 475 -14.16 -28.26 -25.50
C ASP A 475 -14.36 -26.83 -24.94
N LEU A 476 -15.59 -26.46 -24.60
CA LEU A 476 -15.86 -25.18 -23.93
C LEU A 476 -15.25 -25.11 -22.51
N ARG A 477 -15.20 -26.21 -21.79
CA ARG A 477 -14.54 -26.30 -20.48
C ARG A 477 -13.07 -25.87 -20.49
N LYS A 478 -12.32 -26.24 -21.54
CA LYS A 478 -10.88 -25.91 -21.63
C LYS A 478 -10.61 -24.42 -21.86
N TYR A 479 -11.59 -23.68 -22.38
CA TYR A 479 -11.43 -22.26 -22.73
C TYR A 479 -12.12 -21.30 -21.76
N ILE A 480 -13.11 -21.76 -21.02
CA ILE A 480 -13.98 -20.89 -20.20
C ILE A 480 -13.79 -21.16 -18.68
N LEU A 481 -13.41 -22.36 -18.29
CA LEU A 481 -13.20 -22.78 -16.91
C LEU A 481 -11.75 -23.20 -16.65
#